data_74468da2d89c9fd486e540283305b12d
#
_entry.id   74468da2d89c9fd486e540283305b12d
#
_cell.length_a   1.000
_cell.length_b   1.000
_cell.length_c   1.000
_cell.angle_alpha   90.00
_cell.angle_beta   90.00
_cell.angle_gamma   90.00
#
_symmetry.space_group_name_H-M   'P 1'
#
loop_
_entity.id
_entity.type
_entity.pdbx_description
1 polymer ?
#
loop_
_entity_poly.entity_id
_entity_poly.type
_entity_poly.pdbx_seq_one_letter_code
_entity_poly.pdbx_strand_id
1 'polypeptide(L)'
;KKIFCKFINVIVRHSNRVKGQSSRCLNPDTGKRWGLDFPQIDMHDFVEVHLRLAQYLGVEHFHAVIGGSMGGMQALDWSLTRPSTLDNAIIIASSSGLTAQNIAFSAVGREAILRDPAFAEGDYHDVRPDTGLSIARMLAHITYLSEDAFAEKFGRSRQSESVERGFGTNFAVESYLDHQGEAFLTRFDPLSYIYLTRVMDYFDPFGRAGATDDLIANPVNFLVVCFDTDWRFSPAHSRRIARHLEGAGLPVSFATIASSWGHDSFLMRLGPYHDLVRAFLTAERLSMRASRRAPHFDGHLCTRETAL
;
A
#
# COMPACT_ATOMS: atom_id res chain seq x y z
N LYS A 1 20.22 -7.99 7.15
CA LYS A 1 20.11 -6.64 6.53
C LYS A 1 19.50 -6.65 5.11
N LYS A 2 19.59 -7.76 4.34
CA LYS A 2 18.95 -7.93 3.01
C LYS A 2 17.54 -8.52 3.07
N ILE A 3 17.11 -9.00 4.21
CA ILE A 3 15.81 -9.66 4.44
C ILE A 3 14.67 -8.62 4.42
N PHE A 4 14.96 -7.39 4.76
CA PHE A 4 14.01 -6.33 5.06
C PHE A 4 13.25 -5.76 3.84
N CYS A 5 13.96 -5.41 2.75
CA CYS A 5 13.30 -4.98 1.51
C CYS A 5 12.51 -6.09 0.81
N LYS A 6 12.78 -7.35 1.16
CA LYS A 6 12.02 -8.52 0.69
C LYS A 6 10.75 -8.80 1.50
N PHE A 7 10.64 -8.28 2.71
CA PHE A 7 9.61 -8.68 3.65
C PHE A 7 8.22 -8.10 3.28
N ILE A 8 8.12 -6.82 3.05
CA ILE A 8 6.85 -6.18 2.60
C ILE A 8 6.51 -6.63 1.18
N ASN A 9 7.51 -6.78 0.30
CA ASN A 9 7.33 -7.37 -1.03
C ASN A 9 6.92 -8.85 -0.98
N VAL A 10 7.30 -9.60 0.04
CA VAL A 10 6.90 -11.01 0.20
C VAL A 10 5.44 -11.12 0.57
N ILE A 11 4.89 -10.26 1.40
CA ILE A 11 3.48 -10.34 1.82
C ILE A 11 2.55 -9.86 0.69
N VAL A 12 2.89 -8.79 -0.01
CA VAL A 12 2.14 -8.38 -1.21
C VAL A 12 2.28 -9.40 -2.35
N ARG A 13 3.46 -10.03 -2.53
CA ARG A 13 3.64 -11.13 -3.49
C ARG A 13 3.01 -12.45 -3.05
N HIS A 14 2.88 -12.73 -1.75
CA HIS A 14 2.19 -13.93 -1.26
C HIS A 14 0.67 -13.78 -1.31
N SER A 15 0.13 -12.59 -1.08
CA SER A 15 -1.29 -12.33 -1.39
C SER A 15 -1.59 -12.53 -2.88
N ASN A 16 -0.62 -12.29 -3.76
CA ASN A 16 -0.70 -12.61 -5.19
C ASN A 16 -0.52 -14.11 -5.52
N ARG A 17 0.01 -14.94 -4.61
CA ARG A 17 0.16 -16.39 -4.80
C ARG A 17 -0.84 -17.22 -4.00
N VAL A 18 -1.51 -16.60 -3.08
CA VAL A 18 -2.55 -17.26 -2.31
C VAL A 18 -3.80 -17.36 -3.19
N LYS A 19 -3.81 -18.41 -4.01
CA LYS A 19 -4.98 -18.78 -4.82
C LYS A 19 -6.20 -18.88 -3.92
N GLY A 20 -7.05 -17.85 -3.93
CA GLY A 20 -8.40 -17.91 -3.45
C GLY A 20 -8.55 -18.32 -1.99
N GLN A 21 -8.01 -17.53 -1.05
CA GLN A 21 -8.11 -17.94 0.34
C GLN A 21 -9.45 -17.60 0.97
N SER A 22 -10.01 -16.41 0.72
CA SER A 22 -11.32 -16.09 1.29
C SER A 22 -12.43 -17.02 0.76
N SER A 23 -12.44 -17.34 -0.54
CA SER A 23 -13.42 -18.27 -1.11
C SER A 23 -13.17 -19.75 -0.78
N ARG A 24 -11.92 -20.13 -0.43
CA ARG A 24 -11.53 -21.52 -0.16
C ARG A 24 -11.28 -21.84 1.31
N CYS A 25 -11.11 -20.82 2.14
CA CYS A 25 -10.95 -21.02 3.59
C CYS A 25 -12.19 -21.68 4.17
N LEU A 26 -11.95 -22.67 5.02
CA LEU A 26 -13.01 -23.34 5.77
C LEU A 26 -13.20 -22.63 7.12
N ASN A 27 -14.44 -22.44 7.49
CA ASN A 27 -14.81 -22.07 8.84
C ASN A 27 -14.49 -23.25 9.78
N PRO A 28 -13.62 -23.09 10.77
CA PRO A 28 -13.21 -24.19 11.64
C PRO A 28 -14.36 -24.77 12.48
N ASP A 29 -15.39 -23.97 12.76
CA ASP A 29 -16.52 -24.39 13.59
C ASP A 29 -17.55 -25.22 12.80
N THR A 30 -17.69 -24.94 11.50
CA THR A 30 -18.71 -25.57 10.67
C THR A 30 -18.15 -26.56 9.65
N GLY A 31 -16.85 -26.50 9.36
CA GLY A 31 -16.18 -27.23 8.29
C GLY A 31 -16.60 -26.81 6.86
N LYS A 32 -17.48 -25.79 6.73
CA LYS A 32 -17.91 -25.25 5.43
C LYS A 32 -17.00 -24.09 4.99
N ARG A 33 -17.03 -23.75 3.70
CA ARG A 33 -16.35 -22.55 3.21
C ARG A 33 -16.95 -21.30 3.83
N TRP A 34 -16.11 -20.32 4.10
CA TRP A 34 -16.55 -19.02 4.64
C TRP A 34 -17.43 -18.24 3.64
N GLY A 35 -17.07 -18.23 2.35
CA GLY A 35 -17.75 -17.39 1.37
C GLY A 35 -17.88 -15.94 1.85
N LEU A 36 -19.08 -15.39 1.81
CA LEU A 36 -19.38 -14.03 2.29
C LEU A 36 -19.41 -13.91 3.83
N ASP A 37 -19.45 -15.02 4.55
CA ASP A 37 -19.35 -15.03 6.02
C ASP A 37 -17.92 -14.91 6.52
N PHE A 38 -16.92 -14.77 5.62
CA PHE A 38 -15.54 -14.54 6.03
C PHE A 38 -15.45 -13.29 6.93
N PRO A 39 -14.73 -13.35 8.06
CA PRO A 39 -14.65 -12.25 8.99
C PRO A 39 -14.26 -10.93 8.30
N GLN A 40 -14.89 -9.87 8.73
CA GLN A 40 -14.47 -8.53 8.29
C GLN A 40 -13.07 -8.25 8.83
N ILE A 41 -12.14 -8.00 7.92
CA ILE A 41 -10.76 -7.63 8.23
C ILE A 41 -10.55 -6.15 7.95
N ASP A 42 -9.61 -5.56 8.65
CA ASP A 42 -9.21 -4.17 8.45
C ASP A 42 -7.69 -4.04 8.16
N MET A 43 -7.20 -2.82 8.09
CA MET A 43 -5.78 -2.58 7.80
C MET A 43 -4.89 -3.03 8.97
N HIS A 44 -5.40 -2.95 10.19
CA HIS A 44 -4.67 -3.36 11.38
C HIS A 44 -4.41 -4.87 11.43
N ASP A 45 -5.34 -5.69 10.94
CA ASP A 45 -5.15 -7.14 10.86
C ASP A 45 -3.92 -7.52 10.02
N PHE A 46 -3.64 -6.77 8.94
CA PHE A 46 -2.41 -6.98 8.15
C PHE A 46 -1.16 -6.65 8.97
N VAL A 47 -1.19 -5.57 9.74
CA VAL A 47 -0.08 -5.17 10.60
C VAL A 47 0.17 -6.23 11.67
N GLU A 48 -0.87 -6.76 12.30
CA GLU A 48 -0.73 -7.84 13.30
C GLU A 48 -0.15 -9.12 12.69
N VAL A 49 -0.53 -9.49 11.46
CA VAL A 49 0.08 -10.63 10.75
C VAL A 49 1.57 -10.38 10.49
N HIS A 50 1.94 -9.15 10.10
CA HIS A 50 3.34 -8.80 9.88
C HIS A 50 4.15 -8.87 11.16
N LEU A 51 3.59 -8.40 12.28
CA LEU A 51 4.23 -8.45 13.59
C LEU A 51 4.44 -9.90 14.07
N ARG A 52 3.43 -10.76 13.93
CA ARG A 52 3.56 -12.19 14.26
C ARG A 52 4.63 -12.88 13.43
N LEU A 53 4.72 -12.54 12.13
CA LEU A 53 5.77 -13.06 11.28
C LEU A 53 7.16 -12.52 11.69
N ALA A 54 7.26 -11.25 12.06
CA ALA A 54 8.49 -10.66 12.57
C ALA A 54 8.97 -11.36 13.85
N GLN A 55 8.06 -11.59 14.80
CA GLN A 55 8.31 -12.32 16.03
C GLN A 55 8.80 -13.75 15.77
N TYR A 56 8.13 -14.46 14.85
CA TYR A 56 8.55 -15.80 14.42
C TYR A 56 9.97 -15.82 13.83
N LEU A 57 10.38 -14.74 13.16
CA LEU A 57 11.72 -14.57 12.60
C LEU A 57 12.74 -13.99 13.60
N GLY A 58 12.34 -13.76 14.84
CA GLY A 58 13.21 -13.16 15.87
C GLY A 58 13.53 -11.68 15.63
N VAL A 59 12.65 -10.96 14.92
CA VAL A 59 12.81 -9.52 14.64
C VAL A 59 11.88 -8.74 15.55
N GLU A 60 12.44 -8.05 16.53
CA GLU A 60 11.68 -7.27 17.52
C GLU A 60 11.55 -5.80 17.13
N HIS A 61 12.51 -5.26 16.36
CA HIS A 61 12.57 -3.84 16.00
C HIS A 61 13.06 -3.65 14.56
N PHE A 62 12.49 -2.66 13.91
CA PHE A 62 12.76 -2.34 12.51
C PHE A 62 13.44 -0.98 12.36
N HIS A 63 14.52 -0.93 11.58
CA HIS A 63 15.11 0.34 11.19
C HIS A 63 14.15 1.17 10.31
N ALA A 64 13.40 0.52 9.43
CA ALA A 64 12.38 1.19 8.62
C ALA A 64 11.29 0.22 8.15
N VAL A 65 10.05 0.71 8.08
CA VAL A 65 8.95 0.08 7.36
C VAL A 65 8.66 0.91 6.12
N ILE A 66 8.60 0.26 4.95
CA ILE A 66 8.42 0.94 3.65
C ILE A 66 7.23 0.32 2.94
N GLY A 67 6.28 1.15 2.51
CA GLY A 67 5.12 0.69 1.78
C GLY A 67 4.67 1.65 0.68
N GLY A 68 4.25 1.08 -0.47
CA GLY A 68 3.62 1.82 -1.57
C GLY A 68 2.14 1.49 -1.68
N SER A 69 1.31 2.47 -2.03
CA SER A 69 -0.14 2.30 -2.22
C SER A 69 -0.81 1.74 -0.95
N MET A 70 -1.52 0.61 -1.00
CA MET A 70 -2.05 -0.09 0.16
C MET A 70 -0.95 -0.47 1.18
N GLY A 71 0.27 -0.76 0.73
CA GLY A 71 1.40 -0.99 1.62
C GLY A 71 1.79 0.26 2.41
N GLY A 72 1.58 1.46 1.86
CA GLY A 72 1.75 2.72 2.57
C GLY A 72 0.67 2.94 3.64
N MET A 73 -0.57 2.49 3.41
CA MET A 73 -1.61 2.46 4.44
C MET A 73 -1.21 1.54 5.60
N GLN A 74 -0.64 0.36 5.30
CA GLN A 74 -0.13 -0.57 6.33
C GLN A 74 1.05 0.03 7.09
N ALA A 75 2.00 0.70 6.42
CA ALA A 75 3.12 1.36 7.06
C ALA A 75 2.65 2.50 7.99
N LEU A 76 1.63 3.25 7.58
CA LEU A 76 1.01 4.29 8.40
C LEU A 76 0.31 3.69 9.62
N ASP A 77 -0.53 2.66 9.44
CA ASP A 77 -1.22 1.99 10.54
C ASP A 77 -0.23 1.37 11.54
N TRP A 78 0.81 0.73 11.03
CA TRP A 78 1.89 0.19 11.87
C TRP A 78 2.55 1.26 12.73
N SER A 79 2.88 2.40 12.12
CA SER A 79 3.50 3.52 12.85
C SER A 79 2.60 4.08 13.94
N LEU A 80 1.28 4.14 13.68
CA LEU A 80 0.30 4.65 14.64
C LEU A 80 0.01 3.69 15.79
N THR A 81 0.06 2.38 15.53
CA THR A 81 -0.39 1.35 16.50
C THR A 81 0.75 0.63 17.20
N ARG A 82 1.95 0.63 16.63
CA ARG A 82 3.14 -0.06 17.14
C ARG A 82 4.43 0.76 16.94
N PRO A 83 4.44 2.06 17.29
CA PRO A 83 5.57 2.95 17.01
C PRO A 83 6.88 2.50 17.67
N SER A 84 6.82 1.87 18.83
CA SER A 84 8.01 1.37 19.54
C SER A 84 8.77 0.26 18.79
N THR A 85 8.20 -0.30 17.71
CA THR A 85 8.80 -1.38 16.94
C THR A 85 9.59 -0.93 15.72
N LEU A 86 9.61 0.39 15.40
CA LEU A 86 10.30 0.91 14.22
C LEU A 86 10.90 2.30 14.47
N ASP A 87 11.99 2.63 13.76
CA ASP A 87 12.60 3.96 13.80
C ASP A 87 12.01 4.88 12.71
N ASN A 88 11.71 4.32 11.53
CA ASN A 88 11.35 5.11 10.35
C ASN A 88 10.18 4.49 9.60
N ALA A 89 9.30 5.32 9.04
CA ALA A 89 8.23 4.91 8.13
C ALA A 89 8.35 5.67 6.79
N ILE A 90 8.38 4.92 5.69
CA ILE A 90 8.39 5.47 4.34
C ILE A 90 7.08 5.11 3.65
N ILE A 91 6.26 6.13 3.41
CA ILE A 91 4.90 6.01 2.86
C ILE A 91 4.92 6.57 1.44
N ILE A 92 4.61 5.75 0.44
CA ILE A 92 4.79 6.10 -0.97
C ILE A 92 3.45 5.94 -1.71
N ALA A 93 3.05 6.97 -2.47
CA ALA A 93 1.84 6.95 -3.31
C ALA A 93 0.62 6.38 -2.55
N SER A 94 0.31 6.92 -1.38
CA SER A 94 -0.67 6.35 -0.46
C SER A 94 -1.66 7.39 0.08
N SER A 95 -2.60 6.94 0.89
CA SER A 95 -3.66 7.77 1.47
C SER A 95 -3.93 7.38 2.91
N SER A 96 -4.40 8.35 3.72
CA SER A 96 -4.96 8.12 5.06
C SER A 96 -6.48 7.98 5.06
N GLY A 97 -7.08 7.79 3.91
CA GLY A 97 -8.53 7.61 3.74
C GLY A 97 -8.91 7.90 2.29
N LEU A 98 -9.74 7.04 1.71
CA LEU A 98 -10.12 7.14 0.31
C LEU A 98 -11.08 8.30 0.07
N THR A 99 -10.95 8.95 -1.09
CA THR A 99 -11.94 9.93 -1.57
C THR A 99 -13.15 9.21 -2.17
N ALA A 100 -14.25 9.94 -2.34
CA ALA A 100 -15.43 9.43 -3.03
C ALA A 100 -15.11 8.85 -4.41
N GLN A 101 -14.20 9.48 -5.17
CA GLN A 101 -13.76 8.98 -6.48
C GLN A 101 -13.05 7.62 -6.36
N ASN A 102 -12.16 7.46 -5.38
CA ASN A 102 -11.46 6.19 -5.16
C ASN A 102 -12.42 5.06 -4.75
N ILE A 103 -13.37 5.37 -3.86
CA ILE A 103 -14.44 4.44 -3.46
C ILE A 103 -15.30 4.08 -4.66
N ALA A 104 -15.63 5.05 -5.53
CA ALA A 104 -16.43 4.80 -6.75
C ALA A 104 -15.72 3.84 -7.72
N PHE A 105 -14.42 4.01 -7.98
CA PHE A 105 -13.66 3.05 -8.79
C PHE A 105 -13.71 1.64 -8.20
N SER A 106 -13.50 1.51 -6.90
CA SER A 106 -13.56 0.22 -6.21
C SER A 106 -14.98 -0.36 -6.25
N ALA A 107 -16.02 0.47 -6.11
CA ALA A 107 -17.41 0.04 -6.17
C ALA A 107 -17.77 -0.53 -7.55
N VAL A 108 -17.38 0.15 -8.66
CA VAL A 108 -17.61 -0.38 -10.01
C VAL A 108 -16.92 -1.73 -10.22
N GLY A 109 -15.68 -1.88 -9.75
CA GLY A 109 -14.97 -3.15 -9.83
C GLY A 109 -15.67 -4.26 -9.03
N ARG A 110 -16.16 -3.97 -7.83
CA ARG A 110 -16.93 -4.92 -7.02
C ARG A 110 -18.27 -5.28 -7.69
N GLU A 111 -19.00 -4.29 -8.22
CA GLU A 111 -20.24 -4.53 -8.94
C GLU A 111 -20.06 -5.44 -10.15
N ALA A 112 -18.95 -5.29 -10.88
CA ALA A 112 -18.64 -6.19 -12.00
C ALA A 112 -18.52 -7.66 -11.53
N ILE A 113 -17.89 -7.90 -10.37
CA ILE A 113 -17.77 -9.25 -9.80
C ILE A 113 -19.12 -9.74 -9.25
N LEU A 114 -19.82 -8.90 -8.47
CA LEU A 114 -21.09 -9.29 -7.82
C LEU A 114 -22.20 -9.60 -8.81
N ARG A 115 -22.20 -8.94 -9.98
CA ARG A 115 -23.17 -9.16 -11.06
C ARG A 115 -22.76 -10.23 -12.06
N ASP A 116 -21.56 -10.79 -11.93
CA ASP A 116 -21.17 -11.94 -12.74
C ASP A 116 -22.07 -13.13 -12.37
N PRO A 117 -22.74 -13.78 -13.33
CA PRO A 117 -23.63 -14.91 -13.04
C PRO A 117 -22.95 -16.05 -12.28
N ALA A 118 -21.63 -16.19 -12.43
CA ALA A 118 -20.85 -17.21 -11.75
C ALA A 118 -20.50 -16.84 -10.30
N PHE A 119 -20.86 -15.65 -9.81
CA PHE A 119 -20.55 -15.23 -8.43
C PHE A 119 -21.30 -16.06 -7.38
N ALA A 120 -22.51 -16.50 -7.67
CA ALA A 120 -23.31 -17.42 -6.85
C ALA A 120 -23.33 -17.01 -5.35
N GLU A 121 -23.59 -15.72 -5.08
CA GLU A 121 -23.61 -15.15 -3.70
C GLU A 121 -22.31 -15.43 -2.90
N GLY A 122 -21.18 -15.56 -3.59
CA GLY A 122 -19.87 -15.84 -2.98
C GLY A 122 -19.55 -17.31 -2.77
N ASP A 123 -20.47 -18.22 -3.09
CA ASP A 123 -20.27 -19.67 -3.00
C ASP A 123 -19.97 -20.30 -4.37
N TYR A 124 -19.01 -19.74 -5.08
CA TYR A 124 -18.53 -20.29 -6.35
C TYR A 124 -17.44 -21.34 -6.13
N HIS A 125 -17.48 -22.41 -6.90
CA HIS A 125 -16.56 -23.54 -6.84
C HIS A 125 -15.72 -23.67 -8.12
N ASP A 126 -16.20 -24.43 -9.08
CA ASP A 126 -15.49 -24.74 -10.32
C ASP A 126 -15.64 -23.62 -11.36
N VAL A 127 -16.80 -22.96 -11.37
CA VAL A 127 -17.08 -21.82 -12.24
C VAL A 127 -16.96 -20.53 -11.41
N ARG A 128 -15.93 -19.75 -11.69
CA ARG A 128 -15.61 -18.54 -10.96
C ARG A 128 -16.14 -17.30 -11.70
N PRO A 129 -16.44 -16.20 -11.00
CA PRO A 129 -16.82 -14.92 -11.61
C PRO A 129 -15.61 -14.23 -12.26
N ASP A 130 -15.00 -14.92 -13.21
CA ASP A 130 -13.76 -14.50 -13.86
C ASP A 130 -13.98 -13.33 -14.81
N THR A 131 -15.16 -13.23 -15.45
CA THR A 131 -15.53 -12.08 -16.27
C THR A 131 -15.59 -10.80 -15.45
N GLY A 132 -16.27 -10.84 -14.31
CA GLY A 132 -16.34 -9.69 -13.41
C GLY A 132 -14.99 -9.31 -12.83
N LEU A 133 -14.17 -10.28 -12.45
CA LEU A 133 -12.81 -10.03 -11.94
C LEU A 133 -11.89 -9.43 -13.01
N SER A 134 -11.99 -9.91 -14.25
CA SER A 134 -11.25 -9.34 -15.40
C SER A 134 -11.61 -7.87 -15.61
N ILE A 135 -12.90 -7.53 -15.68
CA ILE A 135 -13.37 -6.14 -15.83
C ILE A 135 -12.88 -5.27 -14.65
N ALA A 136 -12.98 -5.75 -13.41
CA ALA A 136 -12.49 -5.04 -12.25
C ALA A 136 -10.98 -4.73 -12.37
N ARG A 137 -10.21 -5.68 -12.91
CA ARG A 137 -8.77 -5.50 -13.14
C ARG A 137 -8.47 -4.51 -14.27
N MET A 138 -9.22 -4.56 -15.37
CA MET A 138 -9.10 -3.60 -16.48
C MET A 138 -9.31 -2.16 -15.97
N LEU A 139 -10.38 -1.92 -15.20
CA LEU A 139 -10.65 -0.62 -14.57
C LEU A 139 -9.51 -0.17 -13.66
N ALA A 140 -8.97 -1.08 -12.84
CA ALA A 140 -7.83 -0.78 -11.98
C ALA A 140 -6.61 -0.32 -12.80
N HIS A 141 -6.29 -1.00 -13.90
CA HIS A 141 -5.18 -0.62 -14.77
C HIS A 141 -5.32 0.75 -15.40
N ILE A 142 -6.54 1.17 -15.74
CA ILE A 142 -6.80 2.54 -16.20
C ILE A 142 -6.39 3.55 -15.13
N THR A 143 -6.64 3.25 -13.86
CA THR A 143 -6.31 4.17 -12.75
C THR A 143 -4.84 4.16 -12.34
N TYR A 144 -4.04 3.20 -12.80
CA TYR A 144 -2.63 3.07 -12.39
C TYR A 144 -1.67 3.87 -13.27
N LEU A 145 -2.01 4.10 -14.52
CA LEU A 145 -1.19 4.87 -15.45
C LEU A 145 -1.74 6.27 -15.62
N SER A 146 -0.88 7.24 -15.92
CA SER A 146 -1.28 8.57 -16.33
C SER A 146 -1.82 8.57 -17.77
N GLU A 147 -2.50 9.65 -18.15
CA GLU A 147 -2.92 9.87 -19.54
C GLU A 147 -1.70 9.91 -20.48
N ASP A 148 -0.62 10.59 -20.07
CA ASP A 148 0.63 10.66 -20.84
C ASP A 148 1.25 9.28 -21.06
N ALA A 149 1.29 8.43 -20.03
CA ALA A 149 1.79 7.06 -20.14
C ALA A 149 0.94 6.21 -21.08
N PHE A 150 -0.39 6.38 -21.07
CA PHE A 150 -1.26 5.73 -22.03
C PHE A 150 -1.03 6.25 -23.45
N ALA A 151 -0.91 7.58 -23.63
CA ALA A 151 -0.65 8.19 -24.91
C ALA A 151 0.70 7.76 -25.50
N GLU A 152 1.76 7.75 -24.70
CA GLU A 152 3.08 7.30 -25.11
C GLU A 152 3.08 5.81 -25.50
N LYS A 153 2.41 4.97 -24.72
CA LYS A 153 2.45 3.52 -24.91
C LYS A 153 1.55 3.03 -26.03
N PHE A 154 0.39 3.62 -26.20
CA PHE A 154 -0.63 3.11 -27.13
C PHE A 154 -1.08 4.14 -28.17
N GLY A 155 -1.16 5.43 -27.83
CA GLY A 155 -1.74 6.46 -28.66
C GLY A 155 -3.13 6.05 -29.17
N ARG A 156 -3.32 6.11 -30.48
CA ARG A 156 -4.50 5.59 -31.18
C ARG A 156 -4.16 4.39 -32.08
N SER A 157 -3.11 3.67 -31.75
CA SER A 157 -2.66 2.52 -32.53
C SER A 157 -3.72 1.44 -32.58
N ARG A 158 -3.92 0.89 -33.78
CA ARG A 158 -4.80 -0.27 -34.01
C ARG A 158 -4.01 -1.56 -33.87
N GLN A 159 -4.72 -2.66 -33.59
CA GLN A 159 -4.12 -4.01 -33.53
C GLN A 159 -3.56 -4.44 -34.90
N SER A 160 -4.22 -4.03 -36.00
CA SER A 160 -3.81 -4.32 -37.35
C SER A 160 -4.33 -3.21 -38.25
N GLU A 161 -3.64 -2.91 -39.36
CA GLU A 161 -4.09 -1.97 -40.39
C GLU A 161 -5.34 -2.45 -41.11
N SER A 162 -5.54 -3.77 -41.19
CA SER A 162 -6.67 -4.43 -41.85
C SER A 162 -7.92 -4.60 -41.00
N VAL A 163 -7.93 -4.13 -39.74
CA VAL A 163 -9.11 -4.27 -38.88
C VAL A 163 -10.22 -3.37 -39.35
N GLU A 164 -11.31 -3.98 -39.83
CA GLU A 164 -12.54 -3.28 -40.12
C GLU A 164 -13.21 -2.75 -38.87
N ARG A 165 -14.01 -1.69 -38.99
CA ARG A 165 -14.80 -1.15 -37.90
C ARG A 165 -15.80 -2.20 -37.42
N GLY A 166 -15.72 -2.55 -36.11
CA GLY A 166 -16.57 -3.59 -35.52
C GLY A 166 -16.66 -3.45 -34.02
N PHE A 167 -17.30 -4.43 -33.39
CA PHE A 167 -17.51 -4.49 -31.91
C PHE A 167 -16.42 -5.27 -31.17
N GLY A 168 -15.42 -5.77 -31.87
CA GLY A 168 -14.27 -6.49 -31.24
C GLY A 168 -13.18 -5.54 -30.79
N THR A 169 -12.09 -6.13 -30.33
CA THR A 169 -10.86 -5.44 -29.88
C THR A 169 -10.12 -4.87 -31.08
N ASN A 170 -10.20 -3.57 -31.27
CA ASN A 170 -9.66 -2.86 -32.44
C ASN A 170 -8.40 -2.06 -32.13
N PHE A 171 -8.29 -1.51 -30.93
CA PHE A 171 -7.16 -0.68 -30.52
C PHE A 171 -6.17 -1.44 -29.64
N ALA A 172 -4.91 -1.04 -29.69
CA ALA A 172 -3.83 -1.66 -28.91
C ALA A 172 -4.10 -1.57 -27.39
N VAL A 173 -4.71 -0.49 -26.93
CA VAL A 173 -5.07 -0.32 -25.51
C VAL A 173 -6.16 -1.31 -25.07
N GLU A 174 -7.11 -1.65 -25.92
CA GLU A 174 -8.15 -2.64 -25.60
C GLU A 174 -7.53 -4.02 -25.37
N SER A 175 -6.67 -4.45 -26.29
CA SER A 175 -5.92 -5.71 -26.15
C SER A 175 -5.01 -5.74 -24.92
N TYR A 176 -4.39 -4.61 -24.57
CA TYR A 176 -3.62 -4.50 -23.33
C TYR A 176 -4.49 -4.73 -22.11
N LEU A 177 -5.66 -4.11 -22.05
CA LEU A 177 -6.59 -4.26 -20.92
C LEU A 177 -7.10 -5.69 -20.81
N ASP A 178 -7.50 -6.30 -21.94
CA ASP A 178 -7.92 -7.71 -22.01
C ASP A 178 -6.83 -8.62 -21.43
N HIS A 179 -5.59 -8.45 -21.91
CA HIS A 179 -4.45 -9.24 -21.41
C HIS A 179 -4.22 -9.04 -19.90
N GLN A 180 -4.34 -7.81 -19.39
CA GLN A 180 -4.18 -7.54 -17.96
C GLN A 180 -5.31 -8.17 -17.11
N GLY A 181 -6.52 -8.15 -17.63
CA GLY A 181 -7.67 -8.84 -17.04
C GLY A 181 -7.43 -10.34 -16.94
N GLU A 182 -7.14 -10.99 -18.07
CA GLU A 182 -6.90 -12.43 -18.15
C GLU A 182 -5.71 -12.88 -17.28
N ALA A 183 -4.58 -12.19 -17.37
CA ALA A 183 -3.40 -12.51 -16.57
C ALA A 183 -3.65 -12.42 -15.06
N PHE A 184 -4.64 -11.64 -14.64
CA PHE A 184 -5.01 -11.51 -13.23
C PHE A 184 -5.78 -12.72 -12.69
N LEU A 185 -6.60 -13.37 -13.53
CA LEU A 185 -7.46 -14.50 -13.14
C LEU A 185 -6.68 -15.67 -12.55
N THR A 186 -5.46 -15.90 -13.02
CA THR A 186 -4.61 -16.99 -12.51
C THR A 186 -3.97 -16.68 -11.16
N ARG A 187 -3.97 -15.42 -10.73
CA ARG A 187 -3.24 -14.92 -9.56
C ARG A 187 -4.12 -14.44 -8.44
N PHE A 188 -5.38 -14.14 -8.72
CA PHE A 188 -6.25 -13.47 -7.76
C PHE A 188 -7.62 -14.13 -7.64
N ASP A 189 -8.20 -14.01 -6.46
CA ASP A 189 -9.53 -14.54 -6.15
C ASP A 189 -10.56 -13.39 -6.13
N PRO A 190 -11.73 -13.56 -6.77
CA PRO A 190 -12.77 -12.53 -6.83
C PRO A 190 -13.23 -12.02 -5.47
N LEU A 191 -13.46 -12.93 -4.52
CA LEU A 191 -13.90 -12.57 -3.18
C LEU A 191 -12.80 -11.80 -2.42
N SER A 192 -11.53 -12.24 -2.57
CA SER A 192 -10.38 -11.50 -2.01
C SER A 192 -10.27 -10.08 -2.57
N TYR A 193 -10.60 -9.86 -3.86
CA TYR A 193 -10.65 -8.51 -4.43
C TYR A 193 -11.70 -7.63 -3.73
N ILE A 194 -12.89 -8.18 -3.48
CA ILE A 194 -13.96 -7.48 -2.76
C ILE A 194 -13.51 -7.08 -1.36
N TYR A 195 -12.95 -8.03 -0.59
CA TYR A 195 -12.47 -7.76 0.78
C TYR A 195 -11.36 -6.71 0.80
N LEU A 196 -10.33 -6.85 -0.03
CA LEU A 196 -9.20 -5.91 -0.04
C LEU A 196 -9.62 -4.49 -0.43
N THR A 197 -10.55 -4.34 -1.37
CA THR A 197 -11.07 -3.01 -1.71
C THR A 197 -11.91 -2.42 -0.58
N ARG A 198 -12.66 -3.24 0.17
CA ARG A 198 -13.39 -2.79 1.36
C ARG A 198 -12.44 -2.37 2.50
N VAL A 199 -11.38 -3.13 2.75
CA VAL A 199 -10.34 -2.74 3.72
C VAL A 199 -9.80 -1.34 3.43
N MET A 200 -9.54 -1.03 2.15
CA MET A 200 -9.10 0.32 1.77
C MET A 200 -10.20 1.37 1.90
N ASP A 201 -11.46 1.05 1.55
CA ASP A 201 -12.59 1.98 1.65
C ASP A 201 -12.82 2.44 3.11
N TYR A 202 -12.68 1.54 4.07
CA TYR A 202 -12.90 1.82 5.51
C TYR A 202 -11.66 2.32 6.24
N PHE A 203 -10.51 2.39 5.58
CA PHE A 203 -9.29 2.87 6.22
C PHE A 203 -9.37 4.35 6.56
N ASP A 204 -9.40 4.67 7.84
CA ASP A 204 -9.36 6.02 8.40
C ASP A 204 -8.56 6.04 9.72
N PRO A 205 -7.21 5.99 9.64
CA PRO A 205 -6.37 5.83 10.81
C PRO A 205 -6.36 7.05 11.75
N PHE A 206 -6.74 8.22 11.25
CA PHE A 206 -6.81 9.46 12.03
C PHE A 206 -8.22 9.78 12.55
N GLY A 207 -9.24 9.00 12.20
CA GLY A 207 -10.63 9.23 12.58
C GLY A 207 -10.94 8.98 14.07
N ARG A 208 -10.07 8.28 14.80
CA ARG A 208 -10.23 8.03 16.23
C ARG A 208 -9.54 9.11 17.07
N ALA A 209 -10.13 9.46 18.21
CA ALA A 209 -9.48 10.33 19.18
C ALA A 209 -8.18 9.69 19.70
N GLY A 210 -7.13 10.49 19.87
CA GLY A 210 -5.82 9.99 20.34
C GLY A 210 -5.06 9.14 19.34
N ALA A 211 -5.40 9.17 18.04
CA ALA A 211 -4.75 8.35 17.02
C ALA A 211 -3.22 8.51 16.93
N THR A 212 -2.68 9.62 17.39
CA THR A 212 -1.23 9.92 17.37
C THR A 212 -0.56 9.87 18.74
N ASP A 213 -1.28 9.55 19.82
CA ASP A 213 -0.74 9.64 21.18
C ASP A 213 0.46 8.69 21.39
N ASP A 214 0.38 7.47 20.91
CA ASP A 214 1.47 6.49 20.98
C ASP A 214 2.68 6.93 20.16
N LEU A 215 2.48 7.60 19.02
CA LEU A 215 3.53 8.18 18.20
C LEU A 215 4.23 9.36 18.86
N ILE A 216 3.49 10.18 19.60
CA ILE A 216 4.07 11.31 20.36
C ILE A 216 4.97 10.76 21.48
N ALA A 217 4.55 9.68 22.14
CA ALA A 217 5.34 9.01 23.17
C ALA A 217 6.56 8.25 22.60
N ASN A 218 6.45 7.73 21.37
CA ASN A 218 7.51 6.96 20.69
C ASN A 218 7.67 7.52 19.26
N PRO A 219 8.38 8.64 19.07
CA PRO A 219 8.48 9.31 17.78
C PRO A 219 9.11 8.44 16.69
N VAL A 220 8.46 8.38 15.54
CA VAL A 220 8.92 7.74 14.30
C VAL A 220 9.24 8.83 13.29
N ASN A 221 10.33 8.68 12.53
CA ASN A 221 10.64 9.60 11.44
C ASN A 221 9.88 9.21 10.17
N PHE A 222 9.24 10.16 9.52
CA PHE A 222 8.43 9.90 8.33
C PHE A 222 9.06 10.47 7.07
N LEU A 223 9.05 9.65 6.01
CA LEU A 223 9.22 10.10 4.63
C LEU A 223 7.94 9.79 3.86
N VAL A 224 7.25 10.82 3.40
CA VAL A 224 6.03 10.70 2.59
C VAL A 224 6.35 11.13 1.17
N VAL A 225 6.20 10.22 0.20
CA VAL A 225 6.52 10.43 -1.21
C VAL A 225 5.28 10.26 -2.07
N CYS A 226 5.06 11.18 -3.00
CA CYS A 226 4.04 11.08 -4.04
C CYS A 226 4.62 11.39 -5.43
N PHE A 227 3.84 11.11 -6.46
CA PHE A 227 4.18 11.39 -7.86
C PHE A 227 3.17 12.37 -8.44
N ASP A 228 3.66 13.31 -9.24
CA ASP A 228 2.86 14.44 -9.73
C ASP A 228 1.70 14.01 -10.64
N THR A 229 1.87 12.95 -11.42
CA THR A 229 0.85 12.42 -12.34
C THR A 229 0.00 11.30 -11.75
N ASP A 230 0.21 10.92 -10.48
CA ASP A 230 -0.62 9.93 -9.81
C ASP A 230 -2.02 10.51 -9.57
N TRP A 231 -2.99 10.03 -10.30
CA TRP A 231 -4.39 10.43 -10.16
C TRP A 231 -5.24 9.41 -9.41
N ARG A 232 -4.69 8.21 -9.17
CA ARG A 232 -5.29 7.21 -8.25
C ARG A 232 -5.17 7.67 -6.81
N PHE A 233 -3.95 8.00 -6.37
CA PHE A 233 -3.64 8.63 -5.09
C PHE A 233 -2.84 9.92 -5.34
N SER A 234 -3.57 10.95 -5.76
CA SER A 234 -2.96 12.23 -6.14
C SER A 234 -2.09 12.80 -5.00
N PRO A 235 -1.18 13.74 -5.32
CA PRO A 235 -0.34 14.37 -4.29
C PRO A 235 -1.11 14.94 -3.09
N ALA A 236 -2.40 15.27 -3.26
CA ALA A 236 -3.25 15.73 -2.17
C ALA A 236 -3.48 14.67 -1.09
N HIS A 237 -3.53 13.38 -1.45
CA HIS A 237 -3.66 12.28 -0.49
C HIS A 237 -2.43 12.18 0.41
N SER A 238 -1.25 12.15 -0.18
CA SER A 238 0.02 12.09 0.56
C SER A 238 0.26 13.37 1.40
N ARG A 239 -0.10 14.53 0.86
CA ARG A 239 -0.03 15.80 1.60
C ARG A 239 -0.96 15.82 2.81
N ARG A 240 -2.12 15.16 2.75
CA ARG A 240 -3.02 14.99 3.89
C ARG A 240 -2.37 14.17 4.99
N ILE A 241 -1.67 13.07 4.65
CA ILE A 241 -0.91 12.27 5.62
C ILE A 241 0.14 13.15 6.31
N ALA A 242 0.98 13.85 5.52
CA ALA A 242 2.03 14.72 6.06
C ALA A 242 1.47 15.76 7.02
N ARG A 243 0.37 16.44 6.66
CA ARG A 243 -0.26 17.45 7.53
C ARG A 243 -0.78 16.90 8.86
N HIS A 244 -1.35 15.70 8.88
CA HIS A 244 -1.79 15.08 10.14
C HIS A 244 -0.61 14.79 11.06
N LEU A 245 0.48 14.25 10.51
CA LEU A 245 1.68 13.93 11.27
C LEU A 245 2.42 15.21 11.76
N GLU A 246 2.58 16.20 10.88
CA GLU A 246 3.14 17.52 11.23
C GLU A 246 2.31 18.23 12.30
N GLY A 247 0.97 18.18 12.18
CA GLY A 247 0.04 18.74 13.17
C GLY A 247 0.15 18.10 14.54
N ALA A 248 0.61 16.86 14.62
CA ALA A 248 0.94 16.16 15.87
C ALA A 248 2.39 16.42 16.35
N GLY A 249 3.15 17.30 15.67
CA GLY A 249 4.53 17.64 16.05
C GLY A 249 5.57 16.57 15.67
N LEU A 250 5.24 15.66 14.76
CA LEU A 250 6.13 14.56 14.37
C LEU A 250 7.09 14.98 13.24
N PRO A 251 8.31 14.38 13.19
CA PRO A 251 9.28 14.68 12.13
C PRO A 251 8.84 14.07 10.79
N VAL A 252 8.50 14.92 9.81
CA VAL A 252 8.03 14.52 8.49
C VAL A 252 8.88 15.15 7.40
N SER A 253 9.36 14.31 6.49
CA SER A 253 9.91 14.74 5.19
C SER A 253 8.87 14.44 4.11
N PHE A 254 8.52 15.46 3.30
CA PHE A 254 7.54 15.31 2.22
C PHE A 254 8.19 15.61 0.87
N ALA A 255 7.94 14.75 -0.13
CA ALA A 255 8.44 14.97 -1.49
C ALA A 255 7.41 14.61 -2.55
N THR A 256 7.35 15.42 -3.61
CA THR A 256 6.67 15.12 -4.85
C THR A 256 7.71 14.85 -5.93
N ILE A 257 7.65 13.67 -6.55
CA ILE A 257 8.58 13.25 -7.61
C ILE A 257 7.87 13.39 -8.96
N ALA A 258 8.53 14.06 -9.90
CA ALA A 258 8.04 14.13 -11.29
C ALA A 258 8.17 12.76 -11.96
N SER A 259 7.07 12.29 -12.54
CA SER A 259 7.02 11.02 -13.27
C SER A 259 5.79 10.95 -14.16
N SER A 260 5.94 10.48 -15.39
CA SER A 260 4.84 10.27 -16.33
C SER A 260 4.06 8.97 -16.11
N TRP A 261 4.47 8.09 -15.18
CA TRP A 261 3.91 6.74 -15.02
C TRP A 261 2.68 6.65 -14.12
N GLY A 262 2.16 7.77 -13.63
CA GLY A 262 0.99 7.77 -12.75
C GLY A 262 1.25 7.05 -11.42
N HIS A 263 0.28 6.27 -10.96
CA HIS A 263 0.37 5.52 -9.71
C HIS A 263 1.48 4.47 -9.73
N ASP A 264 1.71 3.81 -10.86
CA ASP A 264 2.75 2.78 -11.00
C ASP A 264 4.19 3.34 -10.91
N SER A 265 4.37 4.66 -10.82
CA SER A 265 5.67 5.32 -10.66
C SER A 265 6.52 4.73 -9.53
N PHE A 266 5.92 4.32 -8.41
CA PHE A 266 6.66 3.73 -7.28
C PHE A 266 7.25 2.34 -7.58
N LEU A 267 6.80 1.70 -8.65
CA LEU A 267 7.31 0.41 -9.13
C LEU A 267 8.45 0.58 -10.15
N MET A 268 8.62 1.80 -10.67
CA MET A 268 9.58 2.11 -11.73
C MET A 268 10.96 2.46 -11.17
N ARG A 269 11.99 2.30 -12.01
CA ARG A 269 13.35 2.70 -11.66
C ARG A 269 13.56 4.20 -11.92
N LEU A 270 13.15 5.01 -10.96
CA LEU A 270 13.29 6.46 -11.01
C LEU A 270 14.45 6.89 -10.10
N GLY A 271 15.53 7.45 -10.69
CA GLY A 271 16.73 7.88 -9.96
C GLY A 271 16.41 8.77 -8.77
N PRO A 272 15.73 9.92 -8.97
CA PRO A 272 15.43 10.87 -7.89
C PRO A 272 14.65 10.25 -6.72
N TYR A 273 13.70 9.35 -7.01
CA TYR A 273 12.93 8.64 -6.00
C TYR A 273 13.81 7.69 -5.16
N HIS A 274 14.61 6.87 -5.82
CA HIS A 274 15.48 5.92 -5.12
C HIS A 274 16.60 6.61 -4.34
N ASP A 275 17.12 7.71 -4.87
CA ASP A 275 18.16 8.50 -4.20
C ASP A 275 17.61 9.20 -2.96
N LEU A 276 16.38 9.72 -3.01
CA LEU A 276 15.69 10.28 -1.86
C LEU A 276 15.50 9.23 -0.74
N VAL A 277 14.97 8.06 -1.07
CA VAL A 277 14.78 6.96 -0.11
C VAL A 277 16.12 6.53 0.49
N ARG A 278 17.16 6.43 -0.33
CA ARG A 278 18.51 6.08 0.14
C ARG A 278 19.09 7.15 1.07
N ALA A 279 18.95 8.42 0.70
CA ALA A 279 19.44 9.54 1.51
C ALA A 279 18.75 9.56 2.88
N PHE A 280 17.42 9.44 2.91
CA PHE A 280 16.65 9.38 4.15
C PHE A 280 17.12 8.25 5.08
N LEU A 281 17.21 7.03 4.58
CA LEU A 281 17.67 5.87 5.36
C LEU A 281 19.13 5.98 5.82
N THR A 282 19.97 6.73 5.09
CA THR A 282 21.38 6.90 5.44
C THR A 282 21.58 8.02 6.47
N ALA A 283 20.87 9.14 6.34
CA ALA A 283 20.92 10.25 7.28
C ALA A 283 20.50 9.81 8.68
N GLU A 284 19.42 9.06 8.79
CA GLU A 284 18.93 8.52 10.06
C GLU A 284 19.92 7.56 10.73
N ARG A 285 20.64 6.75 9.96
CA ARG A 285 21.69 5.88 10.50
C ARG A 285 22.88 6.66 11.07
N LEU A 286 23.21 7.80 10.48
CA LEU A 286 24.29 8.67 10.96
C LEU A 286 23.89 9.38 12.25
N SER A 287 22.66 9.89 12.32
CA SER A 287 22.09 10.51 13.52
C SER A 287 22.10 9.53 14.72
N MET A 288 21.61 8.31 14.54
CA MET A 288 21.61 7.27 15.57
C MET A 288 23.02 6.87 16.02
N ARG A 289 24.01 6.85 15.13
CA ARG A 289 25.40 6.57 15.48
C ARG A 289 26.04 7.71 16.27
N ALA A 290 25.67 8.95 15.96
CA ALA A 290 26.14 10.12 16.66
C ALA A 290 25.59 10.17 18.10
N SER A 291 24.28 9.93 18.28
CA SER A 291 23.65 9.89 19.60
C SER A 291 24.18 8.76 20.52
N ARG A 292 24.52 7.61 19.95
CA ARG A 292 25.13 6.48 20.68
C ARG A 292 26.62 6.70 21.03
N ARG A 293 27.28 7.66 20.37
CA ARG A 293 28.70 8.02 20.62
C ARG A 293 28.86 9.24 21.51
N ALA A 294 27.80 9.98 21.82
CA ALA A 294 27.88 11.08 22.76
C ALA A 294 28.25 10.49 24.15
N PRO A 295 29.35 10.90 24.76
CA PRO A 295 29.72 10.45 26.10
C PRO A 295 28.63 10.91 27.07
N HIS A 296 28.19 10.01 27.97
CA HIS A 296 27.44 10.39 29.14
C HIS A 296 28.32 11.36 29.93
N PHE A 297 27.99 12.63 29.87
CA PHE A 297 28.56 13.58 30.83
C PHE A 297 27.85 13.38 32.15
N ASP A 298 28.43 12.51 33.02
CA ASP A 298 28.08 12.47 34.42
C ASP A 298 28.48 13.82 35.03
N GLY A 299 27.48 14.66 35.23
CA GLY A 299 27.65 15.99 35.84
C GLY A 299 28.00 15.88 37.33
N HIS A 300 29.21 15.45 37.64
CA HIS A 300 29.80 15.77 38.95
C HIS A 300 30.30 17.22 38.90
N LEU A 301 29.42 18.14 39.29
CA LEU A 301 29.82 19.47 39.74
C LEU A 301 30.70 19.34 40.99
N CYS A 302 32.00 19.43 40.78
CA CYS A 302 32.95 19.60 41.86
C CYS A 302 32.82 21.06 42.40
N THR A 303 32.03 21.25 43.44
CA THR A 303 32.05 22.48 44.25
C THR A 303 33.37 22.56 44.97
N ARG A 304 34.29 23.39 44.47
CA ARG A 304 35.43 23.89 45.28
C ARG A 304 34.91 25.04 46.12
N GLU A 305 34.72 24.83 47.39
CA GLU A 305 34.77 25.85 48.42
C GLU A 305 36.17 26.43 48.47
N THR A 306 36.30 27.70 48.18
CA THR A 306 37.47 28.52 48.57
C THR A 306 37.08 29.33 49.78
N ALA A 307 37.56 28.91 50.90
CA ALA A 307 37.67 29.74 52.09
C ALA A 307 38.83 30.74 51.91
N LEU A 308 38.55 32.01 52.05
CA LEU A 308 39.26 33.07 52.81
C LEU A 308 38.59 34.41 52.47
#